data_7474564ccdee9bda60ace99b2a40f73c
#
_entry.id   7474564ccdee9bda60ace99b2a40f73c
#
_cell.length_a   1.000
_cell.length_b   1.000
_cell.length_c   1.000
_cell.angle_alpha   90.00
_cell.angle_beta   90.00
_cell.angle_gamma   90.00
#
_symmetry.space_group_name_H-M   'P 1'
#
loop_
_entity.id
_entity.type
_entity.pdbx_description
1 polymer ?
#
loop_
_entity_poly.entity_id
_entity_poly.type
_entity_poly.pdbx_seq_one_letter_code
_entity_poly.pdbx_strand_id
1 'polypeptide(L)'
;MGLLENKVAVITGAGAGLGRAYAKLLAQQGAAVVVNDYAADAAERVVREIVDLGGKAAAVAADVGSVESGRRILDAALAAYGHVDILVNNAGILRDRSLPKMEESDWDEVLRVHLKGTFCVTKPIFQHMKERGGGVIVNTTSTAGLRGKFGQTNYGSAKAGIWGFSNSLAQEGMKYGIRVWTIAPAAASQLTDGVVSEEYKKVFTAERVAPVLLYMVSDLSGKQTGKTLLAGGGYVSEIRMEVGPGFVPGDDYHVEDLVRAIAAGKIMLPERNLNYVNAYGPVAKQA
;
A
#
# COMPACT_ATOMS: atom_id res chain seq x y z
N MET A 1 14.72 -6.10 -23.04
CA MET A 1 15.08 -5.07 -22.04
C MET A 1 13.92 -4.96 -21.07
N GLY A 2 14.19 -5.07 -19.79
CA GLY A 2 13.14 -4.98 -18.76
C GLY A 2 12.67 -3.54 -18.56
N LEU A 3 11.48 -3.36 -18.02
CA LEU A 3 10.89 -2.03 -17.76
C LEU A 3 11.62 -1.23 -16.68
N LEU A 4 12.49 -1.87 -15.88
CA LEU A 4 13.15 -1.29 -14.70
C LEU A 4 14.68 -1.44 -14.74
N GLU A 5 15.26 -1.52 -15.93
CA GLU A 5 16.72 -1.58 -16.08
C GLU A 5 17.41 -0.39 -15.37
N ASN A 6 18.45 -0.69 -14.60
CA ASN A 6 19.21 0.27 -13.81
C ASN A 6 18.41 0.99 -12.70
N LYS A 7 17.23 0.51 -12.33
CA LYS A 7 16.46 1.00 -11.17
C LYS A 7 16.79 0.20 -9.93
N VAL A 8 16.76 0.86 -8.78
CA VAL A 8 16.91 0.26 -7.46
C VAL A 8 15.61 0.37 -6.69
N ALA A 9 15.05 -0.77 -6.28
CA ALA A 9 13.79 -0.85 -5.54
C ALA A 9 14.02 -1.34 -4.12
N VAL A 10 13.50 -0.61 -3.13
CA VAL A 10 13.38 -1.05 -1.73
C VAL A 10 11.95 -1.52 -1.48
N ILE A 11 11.77 -2.74 -0.96
CA ILE A 11 10.46 -3.31 -0.65
C ILE A 11 10.46 -3.79 0.79
N THR A 12 9.56 -3.25 1.62
CA THR A 12 9.42 -3.67 3.02
C THR A 12 8.44 -4.82 3.18
N GLY A 13 8.68 -5.71 4.16
CA GLY A 13 7.90 -6.93 4.36
C GLY A 13 7.97 -7.84 3.12
N ALA A 14 9.14 -7.94 2.51
CA ALA A 14 9.35 -8.63 1.24
C ALA A 14 9.75 -10.11 1.40
N GLY A 15 9.84 -10.63 2.61
CA GLY A 15 10.19 -12.03 2.89
C GLY A 15 9.08 -13.04 2.55
N ALA A 16 7.82 -12.58 2.30
CA ALA A 16 6.69 -13.44 1.98
C ALA A 16 5.58 -12.69 1.20
N GLY A 17 4.55 -13.43 0.78
CA GLY A 17 3.29 -12.91 0.24
C GLY A 17 3.46 -11.90 -0.89
N LEU A 18 2.72 -10.79 -0.78
CA LEU A 18 2.74 -9.70 -1.76
C LEU A 18 4.15 -9.11 -1.96
N GLY A 19 4.86 -8.84 -0.85
CA GLY A 19 6.20 -8.25 -0.94
C GLY A 19 7.18 -9.14 -1.69
N ARG A 20 7.16 -10.47 -1.46
CA ARG A 20 7.96 -11.43 -2.21
C ARG A 20 7.60 -11.45 -3.70
N ALA A 21 6.30 -11.45 -4.03
CA ALA A 21 5.85 -11.43 -5.43
C ALA A 21 6.29 -10.13 -6.14
N TYR A 22 6.19 -9.00 -5.47
CA TYR A 22 6.69 -7.72 -5.96
C TYR A 22 8.20 -7.76 -6.21
N ALA A 23 8.99 -8.21 -5.22
CA ALA A 23 10.44 -8.29 -5.32
C ALA A 23 10.88 -9.13 -6.53
N LYS A 24 10.27 -10.30 -6.71
CA LYS A 24 10.58 -11.18 -7.84
C LYS A 24 10.23 -10.55 -9.19
N LEU A 25 9.03 -9.96 -9.31
CA LEU A 25 8.61 -9.34 -10.57
C LEU A 25 9.47 -8.13 -10.93
N LEU A 26 9.78 -7.24 -9.96
CA LEU A 26 10.63 -6.09 -10.25
C LEU A 26 12.06 -6.50 -10.64
N ALA A 27 12.61 -7.54 -9.99
CA ALA A 27 13.90 -8.10 -10.38
C ALA A 27 13.89 -8.71 -11.78
N GLN A 28 12.83 -9.45 -12.16
CA GLN A 28 12.64 -9.97 -13.52
C GLN A 28 12.55 -8.87 -14.58
N GLN A 29 12.13 -7.67 -14.18
CA GLN A 29 12.07 -6.49 -15.04
C GLN A 29 13.37 -5.66 -15.03
N GLY A 30 14.45 -6.16 -14.44
CA GLY A 30 15.78 -5.56 -14.48
C GLY A 30 16.13 -4.67 -13.28
N ALA A 31 15.24 -4.52 -12.28
CA ALA A 31 15.58 -3.77 -11.07
C ALA A 31 16.56 -4.54 -10.18
N ALA A 32 17.46 -3.82 -9.51
CA ALA A 32 18.14 -4.32 -8.33
C ALA A 32 17.21 -4.13 -7.11
N VAL A 33 16.97 -5.18 -6.32
CA VAL A 33 15.96 -5.18 -5.27
C VAL A 33 16.58 -5.31 -3.89
N VAL A 34 16.26 -4.38 -3.01
CA VAL A 34 16.54 -4.51 -1.56
C VAL A 34 15.32 -5.12 -0.88
N VAL A 35 15.48 -6.35 -0.43
CA VAL A 35 14.45 -7.14 0.24
C VAL A 35 14.55 -6.87 1.73
N ASN A 36 13.65 -6.06 2.27
CA ASN A 36 13.56 -5.84 3.71
C ASN A 36 12.48 -6.73 4.32
N ASP A 37 12.85 -7.37 5.40
CA ASP A 37 11.93 -8.03 6.33
C ASP A 37 12.49 -7.94 7.76
N TYR A 38 11.64 -8.09 8.79
CA TYR A 38 12.14 -8.20 10.16
C TYR A 38 12.80 -9.56 10.42
N ALA A 39 12.36 -10.62 9.69
CA ALA A 39 12.91 -11.94 9.74
C ALA A 39 14.03 -12.09 8.70
N ALA A 40 15.29 -12.16 9.16
CA ALA A 40 16.48 -12.25 8.31
C ALA A 40 16.37 -13.41 7.32
N ASP A 41 16.05 -14.63 7.82
CA ASP A 41 15.97 -15.84 6.99
C ASP A 41 14.93 -15.72 5.87
N ALA A 42 13.82 -14.99 6.11
CA ALA A 42 12.79 -14.77 5.12
C ALA A 42 13.28 -13.83 4.00
N ALA A 43 13.97 -12.75 4.36
CA ALA A 43 14.56 -11.83 3.40
C ALA A 43 15.65 -12.52 2.56
N GLU A 44 16.56 -13.26 3.19
CA GLU A 44 17.64 -13.99 2.51
C GLU A 44 17.12 -15.07 1.56
N ARG A 45 16.06 -15.79 1.95
CA ARG A 45 15.41 -16.76 1.07
C ARG A 45 14.94 -16.12 -0.23
N VAL A 46 14.27 -14.97 -0.16
CA VAL A 46 13.78 -14.25 -1.35
C VAL A 46 14.94 -13.71 -2.18
N VAL A 47 16.02 -13.25 -1.55
CA VAL A 47 17.24 -12.86 -2.25
C VAL A 47 17.81 -14.04 -3.05
N ARG A 48 17.96 -15.22 -2.43
CA ARG A 48 18.42 -16.43 -3.15
C ARG A 48 17.53 -16.75 -4.36
N GLU A 49 16.21 -16.74 -4.17
CA GLU A 49 15.26 -16.99 -5.28
C GLU A 49 15.43 -16.01 -6.45
N ILE A 50 15.72 -14.72 -6.16
CA ILE A 50 15.94 -13.71 -7.21
C ILE A 50 17.28 -13.93 -7.90
N VAL A 51 18.35 -14.21 -7.14
CA VAL A 51 19.70 -14.44 -7.67
C VAL A 51 19.75 -15.72 -8.52
N ASP A 52 19.10 -16.79 -8.08
CA ASP A 52 19.01 -18.06 -8.82
C ASP A 52 18.31 -17.89 -10.19
N LEU A 53 17.45 -16.87 -10.33
CA LEU A 53 16.82 -16.49 -11.59
C LEU A 53 17.60 -15.44 -12.40
N GLY A 54 18.85 -15.13 -11.97
CA GLY A 54 19.72 -14.16 -12.64
C GLY A 54 19.45 -12.70 -12.31
N GLY A 55 18.59 -12.41 -11.33
CA GLY A 55 18.31 -11.06 -10.86
C GLY A 55 19.33 -10.54 -9.85
N LYS A 56 19.21 -9.26 -9.46
CA LYS A 56 20.05 -8.62 -8.44
C LYS A 56 19.22 -8.33 -7.20
N ALA A 57 19.63 -8.86 -6.05
CA ALA A 57 18.96 -8.58 -4.78
C ALA A 57 19.94 -8.55 -3.61
N ALA A 58 19.59 -7.77 -2.57
CA ALA A 58 20.29 -7.72 -1.28
C ALA A 58 19.27 -7.76 -0.14
N ALA A 59 19.58 -8.47 0.95
CA ALA A 59 18.72 -8.56 2.12
C ALA A 59 19.06 -7.47 3.14
N VAL A 60 18.04 -6.94 3.82
CA VAL A 60 18.21 -6.12 5.02
C VAL A 60 17.19 -6.52 6.09
N ALA A 61 17.69 -7.12 7.17
CA ALA A 61 16.87 -7.46 8.33
C ALA A 61 16.69 -6.22 9.21
N ALA A 62 15.49 -5.63 9.18
CA ALA A 62 15.17 -4.48 10.00
C ALA A 62 13.65 -4.38 10.23
N ASP A 63 13.27 -3.99 11.44
CA ASP A 63 11.91 -3.54 11.77
C ASP A 63 11.66 -2.17 11.10
N VAL A 64 10.43 -1.90 10.67
CA VAL A 64 10.09 -0.64 10.02
C VAL A 64 9.67 0.45 11.00
N GLY A 65 9.42 0.13 12.27
CA GLY A 65 8.71 0.98 13.26
C GLY A 65 9.51 2.17 13.82
N SER A 66 10.74 2.43 13.35
CA SER A 66 11.55 3.58 13.80
C SER A 66 12.27 4.27 12.63
N VAL A 67 12.54 5.57 12.77
CA VAL A 67 13.29 6.35 11.77
C VAL A 67 14.73 5.84 11.63
N GLU A 68 15.32 5.35 12.71
CA GLU A 68 16.64 4.73 12.69
C GLU A 68 16.66 3.47 11.80
N SER A 69 15.65 2.60 11.96
CA SER A 69 15.48 1.43 11.07
C SER A 69 15.25 1.83 9.61
N GLY A 70 14.45 2.87 9.37
CA GLY A 70 14.29 3.43 8.02
C GLY A 70 15.60 3.92 7.43
N ARG A 71 16.47 4.55 8.23
CA ARG A 71 17.83 4.95 7.81
C ARG A 71 18.68 3.73 7.49
N ARG A 72 18.68 2.70 8.33
CA ARG A 72 19.42 1.45 8.07
C ARG A 72 18.99 0.77 6.76
N ILE A 73 17.71 0.81 6.44
CA ILE A 73 17.20 0.27 5.16
C ILE A 73 17.73 1.08 3.97
N LEU A 74 17.73 2.42 4.06
CA LEU A 74 18.33 3.27 3.04
C LEU A 74 19.83 3.02 2.89
N ASP A 75 20.56 3.01 4.01
CA ASP A 75 22.03 2.83 4.01
C ASP A 75 22.44 1.48 3.40
N ALA A 76 21.67 0.41 3.65
CA ALA A 76 21.87 -0.88 3.02
C ALA A 76 21.66 -0.83 1.50
N ALA A 77 20.64 -0.10 1.03
CA ALA A 77 20.40 0.10 -0.40
C ALA A 77 21.53 0.91 -1.07
N LEU A 78 21.98 1.97 -0.41
CA LEU A 78 23.08 2.79 -0.90
C LEU A 78 24.40 2.02 -0.95
N ALA A 79 24.69 1.22 0.07
CA ALA A 79 25.89 0.38 0.11
C ALA A 79 25.89 -0.69 -0.99
N ALA A 80 24.73 -1.29 -1.30
CA ALA A 80 24.64 -2.35 -2.30
C ALA A 80 24.56 -1.81 -3.73
N TYR A 81 23.87 -0.69 -3.96
CA TYR A 81 23.51 -0.25 -5.32
C TYR A 81 23.68 1.26 -5.57
N GLY A 82 24.11 2.03 -4.58
CA GLY A 82 24.45 3.45 -4.73
C GLY A 82 23.25 4.42 -4.73
N HIS A 83 22.03 3.96 -4.91
CA HIS A 83 20.85 4.82 -4.97
C HIS A 83 19.54 4.07 -4.70
N VAL A 84 18.43 4.81 -4.63
CA VAL A 84 17.06 4.26 -4.56
C VAL A 84 16.15 5.07 -5.48
N ASP A 85 15.48 4.40 -6.41
CA ASP A 85 14.49 4.98 -7.33
C ASP A 85 13.05 4.65 -6.93
N ILE A 86 12.84 3.48 -6.27
CA ILE A 86 11.52 2.94 -5.97
C ILE A 86 11.47 2.53 -4.51
N LEU A 87 10.44 2.99 -3.80
CA LEU A 87 10.09 2.51 -2.46
C LEU A 87 8.71 1.87 -2.48
N VAL A 88 8.60 0.63 -1.96
CA VAL A 88 7.32 -0.04 -1.72
C VAL A 88 7.17 -0.30 -0.23
N ASN A 89 6.34 0.48 0.43
CA ASN A 89 5.93 0.26 1.81
C ASN A 89 4.82 -0.79 1.86
N ASN A 90 5.22 -2.04 2.08
CA ASN A 90 4.31 -3.19 2.09
C ASN A 90 4.27 -3.91 3.45
N ALA A 91 5.25 -3.73 4.33
CA ALA A 91 5.29 -4.36 5.64
C ALA A 91 3.99 -4.17 6.43
N GLY A 92 3.53 -5.23 7.10
CA GLY A 92 2.30 -5.18 7.85
C GLY A 92 2.02 -6.43 8.67
N ILE A 93 1.13 -6.27 9.65
CA ILE A 93 0.67 -7.33 10.55
C ILE A 93 -0.85 -7.24 10.72
N LEU A 94 -1.47 -8.29 11.25
CA LEU A 94 -2.86 -8.29 11.70
C LEU A 94 -2.94 -8.60 13.20
N ARG A 95 -3.81 -7.88 13.90
CA ARG A 95 -4.24 -8.11 15.26
C ARG A 95 -5.74 -7.84 15.34
N ASP A 96 -6.49 -8.66 14.58
CA ASP A 96 -7.94 -8.49 14.38
C ASP A 96 -8.70 -8.85 15.64
N ARG A 97 -9.46 -7.90 16.18
CA ARG A 97 -10.36 -8.09 17.31
C ARG A 97 -11.53 -7.11 17.22
N SER A 98 -12.70 -7.50 17.69
CA SER A 98 -13.79 -6.53 17.91
C SER A 98 -13.35 -5.49 18.94
N LEU A 99 -13.79 -4.23 18.79
CA LEU A 99 -13.35 -3.12 19.63
C LEU A 99 -13.42 -3.42 21.14
N PRO A 100 -14.49 -4.03 21.69
CA PRO A 100 -14.55 -4.35 23.13
C PRO A 100 -13.53 -5.41 23.61
N LYS A 101 -12.90 -6.15 22.68
CA LYS A 101 -11.93 -7.20 22.98
C LYS A 101 -10.50 -6.83 22.53
N MET A 102 -10.33 -5.65 21.94
CA MET A 102 -9.03 -5.20 21.46
C MET A 102 -8.22 -4.66 22.63
N GLU A 103 -7.01 -5.18 22.80
CA GLU A 103 -6.05 -4.69 23.77
C GLU A 103 -5.31 -3.47 23.20
N GLU A 104 -4.84 -2.55 24.06
CA GLU A 104 -4.05 -1.39 23.66
C GLU A 104 -2.81 -1.81 22.86
N SER A 105 -2.16 -2.90 23.26
CA SER A 105 -1.01 -3.46 22.53
C SER A 105 -1.34 -3.94 21.12
N ASP A 106 -2.57 -4.45 20.87
CA ASP A 106 -3.03 -4.82 19.51
C ASP A 106 -3.18 -3.57 18.63
N TRP A 107 -3.67 -2.49 19.23
CA TRP A 107 -3.80 -1.19 18.57
C TRP A 107 -2.43 -0.58 18.25
N ASP A 108 -1.60 -0.43 19.26
CA ASP A 108 -0.30 0.24 19.14
C ASP A 108 0.62 -0.46 18.16
N GLU A 109 0.69 -1.79 18.22
CA GLU A 109 1.58 -2.54 17.35
C GLU A 109 1.15 -2.48 15.88
N VAL A 110 -0.16 -2.49 15.59
CA VAL A 110 -0.67 -2.33 14.22
C VAL A 110 -0.38 -0.92 13.70
N LEU A 111 -0.61 0.13 14.48
CA LEU A 111 -0.27 1.49 14.07
C LEU A 111 1.24 1.69 13.93
N ARG A 112 2.02 1.10 14.82
CA ARG A 112 3.49 1.17 14.81
C ARG A 112 4.06 0.59 13.52
N VAL A 113 3.64 -0.62 13.14
CA VAL A 113 4.17 -1.29 11.95
C VAL A 113 3.64 -0.65 10.67
N HIS A 114 2.33 -0.42 10.58
CA HIS A 114 1.72 0.06 9.34
C HIS A 114 1.94 1.56 9.11
N LEU A 115 1.37 2.40 9.97
CA LEU A 115 1.33 3.84 9.72
C LEU A 115 2.67 4.51 10.06
N LYS A 116 3.15 4.28 11.28
CA LYS A 116 4.45 4.82 11.70
C LYS A 116 5.59 4.22 10.89
N GLY A 117 5.54 2.92 10.58
CA GLY A 117 6.54 2.24 9.75
C GLY A 117 6.62 2.82 8.35
N THR A 118 5.48 3.06 7.70
CA THR A 118 5.42 3.75 6.40
C THR A 118 6.12 5.13 6.48
N PHE A 119 5.82 5.94 7.49
CA PHE A 119 6.50 7.23 7.71
C PHE A 119 8.01 7.05 7.94
N CYS A 120 8.40 6.15 8.83
CA CYS A 120 9.79 5.97 9.23
C CYS A 120 10.71 5.57 8.08
N VAL A 121 10.25 4.68 7.20
CA VAL A 121 11.01 4.25 6.02
C VAL A 121 10.94 5.32 4.91
N THR A 122 9.78 5.93 4.71
CA THR A 122 9.61 6.95 3.67
C THR A 122 10.48 8.17 3.92
N LYS A 123 10.58 8.65 5.16
CA LYS A 123 11.25 9.93 5.47
C LYS A 123 12.69 10.00 4.95
N PRO A 124 13.61 9.09 5.26
CA PRO A 124 14.99 9.14 4.75
C PRO A 124 15.06 8.88 3.23
N ILE A 125 14.25 7.97 2.68
CA ILE A 125 14.25 7.65 1.25
C ILE A 125 13.68 8.81 0.43
N PHE A 126 12.62 9.48 0.91
CA PHE A 126 12.08 10.66 0.25
C PHE A 126 13.11 11.79 0.16
N GLN A 127 13.87 12.03 1.23
CA GLN A 127 14.95 13.02 1.22
C GLN A 127 16.03 12.66 0.19
N HIS A 128 16.44 11.39 0.12
CA HIS A 128 17.37 10.89 -0.89
C HIS A 128 16.81 11.07 -2.32
N MET A 129 15.55 10.69 -2.57
CA MET A 129 14.90 10.89 -3.87
C MET A 129 14.81 12.36 -4.27
N LYS A 130 14.52 13.25 -3.30
CA LYS A 130 14.49 14.70 -3.52
C LYS A 130 15.85 15.23 -3.98
N GLU A 131 16.94 14.80 -3.36
CA GLU A 131 18.31 15.18 -3.71
C GLU A 131 18.70 14.68 -5.10
N ARG A 132 18.17 13.52 -5.50
CA ARG A 132 18.39 12.94 -6.84
C ARG A 132 17.47 13.47 -7.93
N GLY A 133 16.43 14.22 -7.58
CA GLY A 133 15.49 14.83 -8.52
C GLY A 133 14.41 13.89 -9.04
N GLY A 134 14.02 12.86 -8.30
CA GLY A 134 12.92 11.98 -8.68
C GLY A 134 12.89 10.64 -7.97
N GLY A 135 11.78 9.94 -8.14
CA GLY A 135 11.55 8.60 -7.58
C GLY A 135 10.08 8.21 -7.60
N VAL A 136 9.79 6.99 -7.17
CA VAL A 136 8.42 6.49 -7.04
C VAL A 136 8.23 5.82 -5.69
N ILE A 137 7.19 6.21 -4.99
CA ILE A 137 6.80 5.63 -3.70
C ILE A 137 5.42 4.98 -3.86
N VAL A 138 5.29 3.72 -3.47
CA VAL A 138 4.01 3.01 -3.41
C VAL A 138 3.74 2.60 -1.97
N ASN A 139 2.64 3.09 -1.41
CA ASN A 139 2.21 2.77 -0.06
C ASN A 139 1.01 1.79 -0.09
N THR A 140 1.05 0.76 0.75
CA THR A 140 0.00 -0.25 0.80
C THR A 140 -1.11 0.16 1.78
N THR A 141 -2.25 0.58 1.25
CA THR A 141 -3.51 0.77 2.00
C THR A 141 -4.36 -0.51 1.96
N SER A 142 -5.64 -0.40 2.24
CA SER A 142 -6.62 -1.49 2.17
C SER A 142 -8.02 -0.92 2.00
N THR A 143 -8.92 -1.71 1.41
CA THR A 143 -10.36 -1.42 1.43
C THR A 143 -10.90 -1.31 2.86
N ALA A 144 -10.30 -2.01 3.83
CA ALA A 144 -10.65 -1.87 5.26
C ALA A 144 -10.41 -0.45 5.78
N GLY A 145 -9.37 0.27 5.30
CA GLY A 145 -9.13 1.67 5.66
C GLY A 145 -10.04 2.66 4.96
N LEU A 146 -10.65 2.28 3.84
CA LEU A 146 -11.47 3.17 3.02
C LEU A 146 -12.97 2.96 3.23
N ARG A 147 -13.39 1.76 3.67
CA ARG A 147 -14.80 1.37 3.83
C ARG A 147 -15.11 0.77 5.20
N GLY A 148 -14.08 0.47 6.00
CA GLY A 148 -14.22 -0.24 7.25
C GLY A 148 -14.32 -1.76 7.07
N LYS A 149 -13.99 -2.51 8.13
CA LYS A 149 -14.22 -3.94 8.26
C LYS A 149 -14.39 -4.29 9.73
N PHE A 150 -15.37 -5.13 10.05
CA PHE A 150 -15.59 -5.59 11.42
C PHE A 150 -14.35 -6.26 11.99
N GLY A 151 -14.01 -5.96 13.23
CA GLY A 151 -12.85 -6.51 13.92
C GLY A 151 -11.49 -5.89 13.53
N GLN A 152 -11.47 -4.84 12.71
CA GLN A 152 -10.25 -4.21 12.20
C GLN A 152 -10.21 -2.70 12.46
N THR A 153 -10.65 -2.23 13.62
CA THR A 153 -10.60 -0.79 13.94
C THR A 153 -9.16 -0.26 13.95
N ASN A 154 -8.19 -1.00 14.50
CA ASN A 154 -6.77 -0.70 14.47
C ASN A 154 -6.21 -0.70 13.03
N TYR A 155 -6.41 -1.79 12.31
CA TYR A 155 -5.91 -1.96 10.95
C TYR A 155 -6.56 -0.97 9.97
N GLY A 156 -7.89 -0.80 10.05
CA GLY A 156 -8.62 0.19 9.27
C GLY A 156 -8.12 1.60 9.50
N SER A 157 -7.90 2.00 10.76
CA SER A 157 -7.34 3.30 11.11
C SER A 157 -5.94 3.50 10.54
N ALA A 158 -5.06 2.50 10.68
CA ALA A 158 -3.71 2.57 10.12
C ALA A 158 -3.73 2.70 8.58
N LYS A 159 -4.57 1.93 7.89
CA LYS A 159 -4.68 1.94 6.42
C LYS A 159 -5.35 3.21 5.88
N ALA A 160 -6.31 3.79 6.60
CA ALA A 160 -6.85 5.12 6.31
C ALA A 160 -5.80 6.22 6.50
N GLY A 161 -5.01 6.13 7.58
CA GLY A 161 -3.88 7.04 7.84
C GLY A 161 -2.81 6.98 6.74
N ILE A 162 -2.47 5.79 6.23
CA ILE A 162 -1.55 5.62 5.10
C ILE A 162 -2.11 6.28 3.84
N TRP A 163 -3.40 6.17 3.58
CA TRP A 163 -4.04 6.82 2.43
C TRP A 163 -3.94 8.35 2.52
N GLY A 164 -4.27 8.94 3.69
CA GLY A 164 -4.12 10.37 3.94
C GLY A 164 -2.68 10.85 3.85
N PHE A 165 -1.73 10.11 4.47
CA PHE A 165 -0.30 10.36 4.36
C PHE A 165 0.17 10.38 2.91
N SER A 166 -0.25 9.41 2.09
CA SER A 166 0.15 9.30 0.70
C SER A 166 -0.37 10.45 -0.16
N ASN A 167 -1.60 10.89 0.07
CA ASN A 167 -2.18 12.03 -0.63
C ASN A 167 -1.41 13.33 -0.33
N SER A 168 -1.06 13.57 0.93
CA SER A 168 -0.25 14.73 1.33
C SER A 168 1.16 14.65 0.75
N LEU A 169 1.81 13.48 0.85
CA LEU A 169 3.14 13.24 0.32
C LEU A 169 3.21 13.43 -1.20
N ALA A 170 2.14 13.07 -1.93
CA ALA A 170 2.06 13.30 -3.37
C ALA A 170 2.13 14.78 -3.71
N GLN A 171 1.47 15.66 -2.93
CA GLN A 171 1.55 17.11 -3.12
C GLN A 171 2.98 17.63 -2.86
N GLU A 172 3.64 17.13 -1.81
CA GLU A 172 5.01 17.50 -1.48
C GLU A 172 6.02 17.02 -2.54
N GLY A 173 5.80 15.83 -3.09
CA GLY A 173 6.70 15.16 -4.04
C GLY A 173 6.71 15.76 -5.44
N MET A 174 5.59 16.34 -5.90
CA MET A 174 5.42 16.79 -7.28
C MET A 174 6.54 17.71 -7.77
N LYS A 175 6.92 18.70 -6.98
CA LYS A 175 7.98 19.66 -7.36
C LYS A 175 9.39 19.05 -7.45
N TYR A 176 9.57 17.84 -6.92
CA TYR A 176 10.84 17.11 -6.93
C TYR A 176 10.83 15.95 -7.93
N GLY A 177 9.78 15.80 -8.74
CA GLY A 177 9.65 14.66 -9.65
C GLY A 177 9.39 13.32 -8.94
N ILE A 178 8.95 13.34 -7.67
CA ILE A 178 8.61 12.14 -6.91
C ILE A 178 7.13 11.83 -7.09
N ARG A 179 6.83 10.65 -7.62
CA ARG A 179 5.46 10.14 -7.77
C ARG A 179 5.08 9.30 -6.55
N VAL A 180 3.90 9.51 -6.02
CA VAL A 180 3.38 8.74 -4.88
C VAL A 180 2.07 8.07 -5.27
N TRP A 181 2.01 6.77 -5.05
CA TRP A 181 0.86 5.93 -5.31
C TRP A 181 0.39 5.25 -4.03
N THR A 182 -0.85 4.85 -4.03
CA THR A 182 -1.40 3.97 -3.00
C THR A 182 -2.00 2.74 -3.66
N ILE A 183 -1.69 1.55 -3.15
CA ILE A 183 -2.28 0.30 -3.61
C ILE A 183 -3.15 -0.29 -2.50
N ALA A 184 -4.38 -0.73 -2.84
CA ALA A 184 -5.28 -1.49 -1.97
C ALA A 184 -5.37 -2.93 -2.52
N PRO A 185 -4.45 -3.82 -2.14
CA PRO A 185 -4.39 -5.15 -2.70
C PRO A 185 -5.42 -6.09 -2.05
N ALA A 186 -5.93 -7.04 -2.84
CA ALA A 186 -6.62 -8.21 -2.34
C ALA A 186 -5.89 -9.46 -2.86
N ALA A 187 -5.21 -10.14 -1.96
CA ALA A 187 -4.52 -11.39 -2.21
C ALA A 187 -4.56 -12.27 -0.97
N ALA A 188 -4.64 -13.57 -1.18
CA ALA A 188 -4.41 -14.54 -0.12
C ALA A 188 -2.94 -14.47 0.31
N SER A 189 -2.70 -14.53 1.61
CA SER A 189 -1.37 -14.48 2.20
C SER A 189 -1.37 -15.26 3.53
N GLN A 190 -0.23 -15.45 4.12
CA GLN A 190 -0.14 -16.02 5.47
C GLN A 190 -0.99 -15.26 6.50
N LEU A 191 -1.20 -13.96 6.30
CA LEU A 191 -2.07 -13.13 7.17
C LEU A 191 -3.55 -13.49 7.05
N THR A 192 -3.97 -14.17 5.98
CA THR A 192 -5.37 -14.58 5.72
C THR A 192 -5.57 -16.09 5.79
N ASP A 193 -4.54 -16.86 6.15
CA ASP A 193 -4.65 -18.31 6.31
C ASP A 193 -5.70 -18.68 7.37
N GLY A 194 -6.55 -19.66 7.03
CA GLY A 194 -7.67 -20.07 7.87
C GLY A 194 -8.91 -19.16 7.83
N VAL A 195 -8.83 -18.01 7.13
CA VAL A 195 -9.94 -17.03 7.04
C VAL A 195 -10.63 -17.04 5.69
N VAL A 196 -9.92 -17.42 4.62
CA VAL A 196 -10.43 -17.41 3.24
C VAL A 196 -10.54 -18.81 2.66
N SER A 197 -11.48 -19.02 1.71
CA SER A 197 -11.67 -20.31 1.05
C SER A 197 -10.52 -20.69 0.12
N GLU A 198 -10.40 -21.98 -0.23
CA GLU A 198 -9.40 -22.44 -1.19
C GLU A 198 -9.65 -21.88 -2.61
N GLU A 199 -10.92 -21.66 -2.99
CA GLU A 199 -11.29 -21.01 -4.25
C GLU A 199 -10.79 -19.56 -4.27
N TYR A 200 -10.94 -18.84 -3.17
CA TYR A 200 -10.40 -17.49 -3.02
C TYR A 200 -8.88 -17.49 -3.21
N LYS A 201 -8.16 -18.41 -2.57
CA LYS A 201 -6.69 -18.52 -2.68
C LYS A 201 -6.22 -18.74 -4.12
N LYS A 202 -6.96 -19.52 -4.92
CA LYS A 202 -6.64 -19.76 -6.35
C LYS A 202 -6.81 -18.52 -7.23
N VAL A 203 -7.78 -17.67 -6.90
CA VAL A 203 -8.12 -16.48 -7.70
C VAL A 203 -7.34 -15.26 -7.24
N PHE A 204 -7.23 -15.05 -5.93
CA PHE A 204 -6.61 -13.85 -5.34
C PHE A 204 -5.15 -14.13 -4.93
N THR A 205 -4.30 -14.40 -5.90
CA THR A 205 -2.87 -14.62 -5.64
C THR A 205 -2.08 -13.30 -5.66
N ALA A 206 -0.93 -13.29 -4.99
CA ALA A 206 -0.02 -12.14 -4.97
C ALA A 206 0.52 -11.80 -6.38
N GLU A 207 0.72 -12.83 -7.20
CA GLU A 207 1.21 -12.71 -8.58
C GLU A 207 0.22 -11.98 -9.49
N ARG A 208 -1.09 -12.02 -9.19
CA ARG A 208 -2.10 -11.25 -9.93
C ARG A 208 -2.19 -9.78 -9.53
N VAL A 209 -1.59 -9.41 -8.40
CA VAL A 209 -1.48 -8.01 -7.94
C VAL A 209 -0.18 -7.37 -8.42
N ALA A 210 0.90 -8.15 -8.49
CA ALA A 210 2.24 -7.64 -8.81
C ALA A 210 2.34 -6.86 -10.13
N PRO A 211 1.65 -7.20 -11.24
CA PRO A 211 1.66 -6.39 -12.46
C PRO A 211 1.12 -4.97 -12.28
N VAL A 212 0.17 -4.75 -11.36
CA VAL A 212 -0.36 -3.42 -11.05
C VAL A 212 0.71 -2.57 -10.37
N LEU A 213 1.46 -3.16 -9.43
CA LEU A 213 2.60 -2.48 -8.83
C LEU A 213 3.66 -2.13 -9.89
N LEU A 214 4.00 -3.07 -10.78
CA LEU A 214 4.96 -2.82 -11.87
C LEU A 214 4.53 -1.63 -12.74
N TYR A 215 3.25 -1.55 -13.10
CA TYR A 215 2.71 -0.38 -13.81
C TYR A 215 2.95 0.92 -13.04
N MET A 216 2.64 0.95 -11.74
CA MET A 216 2.79 2.15 -10.89
C MET A 216 4.24 2.65 -10.85
N VAL A 217 5.21 1.73 -10.74
CA VAL A 217 6.61 2.09 -10.53
C VAL A 217 7.38 2.30 -11.83
N SER A 218 6.86 1.84 -12.96
CA SER A 218 7.48 2.02 -14.29
C SER A 218 7.10 3.36 -14.94
N ASP A 219 7.75 3.67 -16.05
CA ASP A 219 7.46 4.85 -16.86
C ASP A 219 6.13 4.75 -17.62
N LEU A 220 5.50 3.56 -17.65
CA LEU A 220 4.18 3.34 -18.24
C LEU A 220 3.09 4.16 -17.53
N SER A 221 3.24 4.46 -16.25
CA SER A 221 2.30 5.29 -15.50
C SER A 221 2.49 6.80 -15.72
N GLY A 222 3.48 7.21 -16.52
CA GLY A 222 3.75 8.61 -16.86
C GLY A 222 3.99 9.48 -15.62
N LYS A 223 3.36 10.64 -15.60
CA LYS A 223 3.48 11.61 -14.48
C LYS A 223 2.38 11.45 -13.42
N GLN A 224 1.61 10.36 -13.45
CA GLN A 224 0.49 10.16 -12.52
C GLN A 224 1.02 10.03 -11.08
N THR A 225 0.38 10.72 -10.14
CA THR A 225 0.68 10.72 -8.70
C THR A 225 -0.60 10.97 -7.90
N GLY A 226 -0.61 10.67 -6.60
CA GLY A 226 -1.75 10.89 -5.70
C GLY A 226 -2.95 9.98 -5.99
N LYS A 227 -2.75 8.86 -6.69
CA LYS A 227 -3.83 7.94 -7.06
C LYS A 227 -3.78 6.66 -6.24
N THR A 228 -4.95 6.06 -6.06
CA THR A 228 -5.12 4.78 -5.36
C THR A 228 -5.70 3.75 -6.31
N LEU A 229 -5.03 2.61 -6.47
CA LEU A 229 -5.56 1.47 -7.23
C LEU A 229 -5.93 0.32 -6.30
N LEU A 230 -7.16 -0.18 -6.49
CA LEU A 230 -7.61 -1.47 -6.00
C LEU A 230 -7.15 -2.55 -6.97
N ALA A 231 -6.53 -3.61 -6.47
CA ALA A 231 -6.02 -4.70 -7.31
C ALA A 231 -6.23 -6.06 -6.62
N GLY A 232 -6.82 -7.02 -7.31
CA GLY A 232 -7.00 -8.37 -6.80
C GLY A 232 -7.75 -9.28 -7.76
N GLY A 233 -7.37 -10.56 -7.84
CA GLY A 233 -8.02 -11.56 -8.66
C GLY A 233 -8.04 -11.26 -10.17
N GLY A 234 -7.22 -10.33 -10.65
CA GLY A 234 -7.22 -9.83 -12.03
C GLY A 234 -8.12 -8.61 -12.25
N TYR A 235 -8.80 -8.12 -11.22
CA TYR A 235 -9.58 -6.89 -11.26
C TYR A 235 -8.73 -5.70 -10.80
N VAL A 236 -8.82 -4.58 -11.53
CA VAL A 236 -8.13 -3.32 -11.19
C VAL A 236 -9.10 -2.17 -11.35
N SER A 237 -9.15 -1.26 -10.36
CA SER A 237 -9.91 -0.02 -10.44
C SER A 237 -9.27 1.10 -9.63
N GLU A 238 -9.54 2.35 -10.00
CA GLU A 238 -9.18 3.51 -9.18
C GLU A 238 -10.17 3.66 -8.02
N ILE A 239 -9.64 4.02 -6.84
CA ILE A 239 -10.43 4.45 -5.69
C ILE A 239 -10.13 5.92 -5.44
N ARG A 240 -11.18 6.72 -5.27
CA ARG A 240 -11.08 8.14 -4.93
C ARG A 240 -12.15 8.54 -3.93
N MET A 241 -11.90 9.64 -3.22
CA MET A 241 -12.91 10.30 -2.41
C MET A 241 -13.91 11.02 -3.34
N GLU A 242 -15.16 10.99 -2.97
CA GLU A 242 -16.23 11.70 -3.64
C GLU A 242 -16.92 12.62 -2.63
N VAL A 243 -17.20 13.86 -3.03
CA VAL A 243 -17.94 14.84 -2.21
C VAL A 243 -19.35 14.92 -2.76
N GLY A 244 -20.35 14.94 -1.87
CA GLY A 244 -21.75 15.09 -2.25
C GLY A 244 -22.05 16.43 -2.93
N PRO A 245 -23.26 16.60 -3.46
CA PRO A 245 -23.63 17.81 -4.23
C PRO A 245 -23.53 19.09 -3.43
N GLY A 246 -23.70 19.03 -2.11
CA GLY A 246 -23.61 20.17 -1.21
C GLY A 246 -24.91 20.95 -1.07
N PHE A 247 -25.03 21.66 0.04
CA PHE A 247 -26.11 22.58 0.36
C PHE A 247 -25.51 23.90 0.84
N VAL A 248 -25.98 25.01 0.28
CA VAL A 248 -25.56 26.34 0.70
C VAL A 248 -26.76 26.98 1.40
N PRO A 249 -26.75 27.04 2.73
CA PRO A 249 -27.79 27.74 3.48
C PRO A 249 -27.66 29.26 3.32
N GLY A 250 -28.75 30.02 3.60
CA GLY A 250 -28.69 31.46 3.80
C GLY A 250 -28.00 31.83 5.13
N ASP A 251 -27.83 33.12 5.39
CA ASP A 251 -27.13 33.64 6.58
C ASP A 251 -27.74 33.16 7.91
N ASP A 252 -29.07 33.02 7.95
CA ASP A 252 -29.86 32.60 9.11
C ASP A 252 -30.44 31.19 8.92
N TYR A 253 -29.58 30.15 8.78
CA TYR A 253 -30.07 28.78 8.67
C TYR A 253 -30.16 28.06 10.02
N HIS A 254 -31.13 27.17 10.14
CA HIS A 254 -31.39 26.34 11.31
C HIS A 254 -31.27 24.85 10.98
N VAL A 255 -31.28 24.01 12.01
CA VAL A 255 -31.17 22.54 11.85
C VAL A 255 -32.25 21.95 10.96
N GLU A 256 -33.46 22.55 10.95
CA GLU A 256 -34.59 22.16 10.12
C GLU A 256 -34.33 22.36 8.62
N ASP A 257 -33.45 23.33 8.26
CA ASP A 257 -33.03 23.54 6.88
C ASP A 257 -32.09 22.39 6.43
N LEU A 258 -31.22 21.96 7.31
CA LEU A 258 -30.37 20.77 7.08
C LEU A 258 -31.22 19.51 6.92
N VAL A 259 -32.22 19.30 7.79
CA VAL A 259 -33.12 18.14 7.72
C VAL A 259 -33.85 18.12 6.37
N ARG A 260 -34.37 19.28 5.92
CA ARG A 260 -35.04 19.42 4.60
C ARG A 260 -34.06 19.15 3.45
N ALA A 261 -32.82 19.67 3.53
CA ALA A 261 -31.81 19.48 2.49
C ALA A 261 -31.34 18.04 2.40
N ILE A 262 -31.18 17.34 3.54
CA ILE A 262 -30.85 15.92 3.59
C ILE A 262 -31.99 15.08 2.97
N ALA A 263 -33.25 15.33 3.39
CA ALA A 263 -34.40 14.62 2.86
C ALA A 263 -34.59 14.83 1.34
N ALA A 264 -34.19 15.99 0.83
CA ALA A 264 -34.18 16.32 -0.60
C ALA A 264 -32.97 15.77 -1.38
N GLY A 265 -32.08 14.99 -0.75
CA GLY A 265 -30.89 14.42 -1.37
C GLY A 265 -29.83 15.44 -1.78
N LYS A 266 -29.83 16.64 -1.20
CA LYS A 266 -28.90 17.72 -1.57
C LYS A 266 -27.53 17.63 -0.86
N ILE A 267 -27.40 16.82 0.19
CA ILE A 267 -26.19 16.76 1.03
C ILE A 267 -25.53 15.38 0.96
N MET A 268 -26.34 14.34 1.21
CA MET A 268 -25.80 12.99 1.28
C MET A 268 -25.62 12.37 -0.10
N LEU A 269 -24.55 11.64 -0.27
CA LEU A 269 -24.41 10.75 -1.41
C LEU A 269 -25.46 9.64 -1.34
N PRO A 270 -25.96 9.14 -2.47
CA PRO A 270 -26.86 7.99 -2.48
C PRO A 270 -26.23 6.81 -1.73
N GLU A 271 -27.06 6.09 -0.96
CA GLU A 271 -26.61 4.85 -0.32
C GLU A 271 -26.07 3.90 -1.41
N ARG A 272 -24.80 3.55 -1.31
CA ARG A 272 -24.17 2.54 -2.16
C ARG A 272 -24.10 1.25 -1.36
N ASN A 273 -24.49 0.16 -1.99
CA ASN A 273 -24.29 -1.15 -1.41
C ASN A 273 -22.77 -1.40 -1.25
N LEU A 274 -22.28 -1.26 -0.01
CA LEU A 274 -20.88 -1.43 0.35
C LEU A 274 -20.45 -2.91 0.40
N ASN A 275 -21.24 -3.82 -0.16
CA ASN A 275 -20.92 -5.24 -0.18
C ASN A 275 -19.61 -5.46 -0.95
N TYR A 276 -18.58 -5.89 -0.23
CA TYR A 276 -17.22 -6.12 -0.75
C TYR A 276 -17.17 -7.08 -1.94
N VAL A 277 -18.12 -8.02 -1.99
CA VAL A 277 -18.26 -8.96 -3.11
C VAL A 277 -18.45 -8.23 -4.44
N ASN A 278 -19.11 -7.07 -4.44
CA ASN A 278 -19.32 -6.27 -5.64
C ASN A 278 -18.11 -5.41 -6.03
N ALA A 279 -17.12 -5.23 -5.14
CA ALA A 279 -15.93 -4.43 -5.45
C ALA A 279 -15.04 -5.08 -6.50
N TYR A 280 -15.07 -6.42 -6.58
CA TYR A 280 -14.28 -7.20 -7.53
C TYR A 280 -15.09 -7.69 -8.74
N GLY A 281 -16.34 -7.21 -8.91
CA GLY A 281 -17.17 -7.46 -10.09
C GLY A 281 -17.33 -8.96 -10.42
N PRO A 282 -17.14 -9.35 -11.69
CA PRO A 282 -17.30 -10.73 -12.13
C PRO A 282 -16.37 -11.75 -11.46
N VAL A 283 -15.21 -11.30 -10.97
CA VAL A 283 -14.20 -12.19 -10.33
C VAL A 283 -14.72 -12.74 -8.99
N ALA A 284 -15.48 -11.95 -8.25
CA ALA A 284 -16.06 -12.38 -6.98
C ALA A 284 -17.18 -13.44 -7.14
N LYS A 285 -17.74 -13.60 -8.35
CA LYS A 285 -18.71 -14.65 -8.66
C LYS A 285 -18.06 -16.00 -9.01
N GLN A 286 -16.73 -16.02 -9.23
CA GLN A 286 -15.96 -17.22 -9.56
C GLN A 286 -15.19 -17.77 -8.35
N ALA A 287 -15.18 -17.04 -7.22
CA ALA A 287 -14.57 -17.40 -5.93
C ALA A 287 -15.64 -17.68 -4.87
#